data_80c5120f66dd0910fe4ba58bf86ad772
#
_entry.id   80c5120f66dd0910fe4ba58bf86ad772
#
_cell.length_a   1.000
_cell.length_b   1.000
_cell.length_c   1.000
_cell.angle_alpha   90.00
_cell.angle_beta   90.00
_cell.angle_gamma   90.00
#
_symmetry.space_group_name_H-M   'P 1'
#
loop_
_entity.id
_entity.type
_entity.pdbx_description
1 polymer ?
#
loop_
_entity_poly.entity_id
_entity_poly.type
_entity_poly.pdbx_seq_one_letter_code
_entity_poly.pdbx_strand_id
1 'polypeptide(L)'
;MAEITAAVVKELREKTGAGMMDCKKALSEAAGDIEKAVDWLRKKGLASAAKKAGRVASQGLVAMKTNGKEGVVVEINSETDFVSKNDLFQNFVASAAEIALKGDGNVETLKTMPFADGKDVQGALTDLIAKIGENMNLRRSAKVSVNDGVVVGYMHGAIADGLGKIGTLVALESTGDKAALEKLAKNLAMHVAAAAPVCLNIADVPADMEEREKKVVEDQIKEEQAKTGKTKPAEVIEKMLIGRIRKFHEEIVLNEQFFIMDDKKKIKDVVADAAKEVGAPVELKAFVRFALGEGIEKKQRPVRSNQSDETAGYFVSRRFFIKV
;
A
#
# COMPACT_ATOMS: atom_id res chain seq x y z
N MET A 1 21.70 -43.87 18.44
CA MET A 1 20.90 -42.65 18.18
C MET A 1 21.60 -41.54 18.94
N ALA A 2 21.88 -40.42 18.28
CA ALA A 2 22.48 -39.26 18.96
C ALA A 2 21.48 -38.77 20.03
N GLU A 3 21.97 -38.54 21.25
CA GLU A 3 21.14 -38.07 22.35
C GLU A 3 20.72 -36.61 22.09
N ILE A 4 19.41 -36.36 22.02
CA ILE A 4 18.87 -35.02 21.79
C ILE A 4 18.92 -34.26 23.11
N THR A 5 20.06 -33.60 23.35
CA THR A 5 20.28 -32.80 24.55
C THR A 5 19.64 -31.41 24.43
N ALA A 6 19.35 -30.77 25.56
CA ALA A 6 18.85 -29.41 25.60
C ALA A 6 19.80 -28.42 24.88
N ALA A 7 21.10 -28.66 24.88
CA ALA A 7 22.11 -27.86 24.19
C ALA A 7 21.94 -27.91 22.68
N VAL A 8 21.76 -29.08 22.08
CA VAL A 8 21.54 -29.25 20.62
C VAL A 8 20.22 -28.64 20.19
N VAL A 9 19.17 -28.74 21.03
CA VAL A 9 17.88 -28.07 20.76
C VAL A 9 18.03 -26.55 20.77
N LYS A 10 18.81 -26.01 21.71
CA LYS A 10 19.11 -24.57 21.81
C LYS A 10 19.90 -24.09 20.59
N GLU A 11 20.95 -24.83 20.19
CA GLU A 11 21.74 -24.53 19.00
C GLU A 11 20.87 -24.47 17.73
N LEU A 12 20.03 -25.48 17.49
CA LEU A 12 19.12 -25.51 16.35
C LEU A 12 18.13 -24.32 16.39
N ARG A 13 17.65 -23.96 17.59
CA ARG A 13 16.75 -22.80 17.77
C ARG A 13 17.46 -21.48 17.46
N GLU A 14 18.69 -21.28 17.91
CA GLU A 14 19.47 -20.10 17.61
C GLU A 14 19.75 -19.98 16.12
N LYS A 15 20.06 -21.11 15.46
CA LYS A 15 20.34 -21.17 14.01
C LYS A 15 19.07 -20.94 13.15
N THR A 16 17.89 -21.38 13.59
CA THR A 16 16.68 -21.36 12.76
C THR A 16 15.60 -20.38 13.22
N GLY A 17 15.65 -19.95 14.50
CA GLY A 17 14.60 -19.16 15.13
C GLY A 17 13.27 -19.90 15.31
N ALA A 18 13.22 -21.23 15.07
CA ALA A 18 12.02 -22.03 15.23
C ALA A 18 11.66 -22.25 16.72
N GLY A 19 10.40 -22.60 16.99
CA GLY A 19 9.94 -22.91 18.36
C GLY A 19 10.67 -24.11 18.96
N MET A 20 10.88 -24.12 20.30
CA MET A 20 11.62 -25.17 21.00
C MET A 20 11.06 -26.56 20.72
N MET A 21 9.74 -26.73 20.71
CA MET A 21 9.10 -28.02 20.44
C MET A 21 9.29 -28.49 19.00
N ASP A 22 9.30 -27.54 18.06
CA ASP A 22 9.56 -27.82 16.65
C ASP A 22 11.01 -28.22 16.42
N CYS A 23 11.97 -27.54 17.07
CA CYS A 23 13.38 -27.93 17.04
C CYS A 23 13.59 -29.33 17.64
N LYS A 24 12.96 -29.65 18.78
CA LYS A 24 13.06 -30.98 19.39
C LYS A 24 12.49 -32.04 18.45
N LYS A 25 11.33 -31.79 17.83
CA LYS A 25 10.72 -32.71 16.87
C LYS A 25 11.59 -32.90 15.64
N ALA A 26 12.12 -31.83 15.08
CA ALA A 26 13.01 -31.87 13.92
C ALA A 26 14.26 -32.72 14.19
N LEU A 27 14.88 -32.53 15.34
CA LEU A 27 16.05 -33.32 15.74
C LEU A 27 15.68 -34.82 15.93
N SER A 28 14.49 -35.13 16.46
CA SER A 28 14.02 -36.51 16.57
C SER A 28 13.85 -37.17 15.21
N GLU A 29 13.20 -36.50 14.26
CA GLU A 29 12.99 -36.95 12.88
C GLU A 29 14.31 -37.04 12.07
N ALA A 30 15.29 -36.20 12.41
CA ALA A 30 16.62 -36.17 11.80
C ALA A 30 17.66 -37.05 12.54
N ALA A 31 17.25 -37.86 13.52
CA ALA A 31 18.14 -38.69 14.33
C ALA A 31 19.31 -37.92 14.99
N GLY A 32 19.09 -36.65 15.36
CA GLY A 32 20.08 -35.77 15.97
C GLY A 32 20.96 -34.97 14.99
N ASP A 33 20.80 -35.19 13.70
CA ASP A 33 21.51 -34.41 12.64
C ASP A 33 20.94 -33.02 12.50
N ILE A 34 21.75 -31.99 12.81
CA ILE A 34 21.32 -30.57 12.80
C ILE A 34 20.95 -30.13 11.40
N GLU A 35 21.72 -30.50 10.36
CA GLU A 35 21.46 -30.04 9.00
C GLU A 35 20.17 -30.63 8.42
N LYS A 36 19.97 -31.95 8.63
CA LYS A 36 18.70 -32.59 8.28
C LYS A 36 17.51 -32.02 9.07
N ALA A 37 17.73 -31.64 10.32
CA ALA A 37 16.71 -30.99 11.14
C ALA A 37 16.36 -29.57 10.61
N VAL A 38 17.33 -28.81 10.11
CA VAL A 38 17.11 -27.53 9.42
C VAL A 38 16.25 -27.75 8.17
N ASP A 39 16.60 -28.73 7.34
CA ASP A 39 15.82 -29.06 6.14
C ASP A 39 14.39 -29.52 6.45
N TRP A 40 14.22 -30.29 7.51
CA TRP A 40 12.92 -30.72 8.00
C TRP A 40 12.07 -29.53 8.46
N LEU A 41 12.68 -28.59 9.22
CA LEU A 41 12.01 -27.35 9.65
C LEU A 41 11.62 -26.48 8.46
N ARG A 42 12.48 -26.39 7.45
CA ARG A 42 12.20 -25.64 6.21
C ARG A 42 11.00 -26.24 5.47
N LYS A 43 10.96 -27.55 5.27
CA LYS A 43 9.82 -28.24 4.63
C LYS A 43 8.53 -28.05 5.43
N LYS A 44 8.61 -28.13 6.76
CA LYS A 44 7.46 -27.87 7.65
C LYS A 44 7.00 -26.42 7.59
N GLY A 45 7.91 -25.47 7.50
CA GLY A 45 7.62 -24.05 7.34
C GLY A 45 6.87 -23.76 6.05
N LEU A 46 7.31 -24.31 4.93
CA LEU A 46 6.62 -24.23 3.64
C LEU A 46 5.19 -24.77 3.71
N ALA A 47 5.01 -25.97 4.29
CA ALA A 47 3.69 -26.57 4.47
C ALA A 47 2.78 -25.74 5.39
N SER A 48 3.35 -25.12 6.43
CA SER A 48 2.62 -24.23 7.35
C SER A 48 2.18 -22.95 6.66
N ALA A 49 3.06 -22.32 5.88
CA ALA A 49 2.75 -21.14 5.09
C ALA A 49 1.65 -21.40 4.06
N ALA A 50 1.75 -22.52 3.32
CA ALA A 50 0.73 -22.94 2.37
C ALA A 50 -0.67 -23.14 3.01
N LYS A 51 -0.73 -23.74 4.19
CA LYS A 51 -2.00 -23.89 4.95
C LYS A 51 -2.63 -22.56 5.37
N LYS A 52 -1.82 -21.53 5.55
CA LYS A 52 -2.27 -20.19 6.00
C LYS A 52 -2.59 -19.25 4.83
N ALA A 53 -2.10 -19.53 3.62
CA ALA A 53 -2.23 -18.64 2.46
C ALA A 53 -3.67 -18.22 2.12
N GLY A 54 -4.67 -19.05 2.47
CA GLY A 54 -6.09 -18.73 2.29
C GLY A 54 -6.72 -17.84 3.37
N ARG A 55 -5.95 -17.44 4.41
CA ARG A 55 -6.47 -16.57 5.47
C ARG A 55 -6.36 -15.12 5.05
N VAL A 56 -7.38 -14.32 5.38
CA VAL A 56 -7.39 -12.88 5.05
C VAL A 56 -6.30 -12.15 5.84
N ALA A 57 -5.38 -11.52 5.12
CA ALA A 57 -4.33 -10.67 5.66
C ALA A 57 -4.57 -9.23 5.18
N SER A 58 -5.14 -8.37 6.03
CA SER A 58 -5.49 -6.98 5.71
C SER A 58 -4.85 -5.95 6.65
N GLN A 59 -4.14 -6.42 7.66
CA GLN A 59 -3.28 -5.63 8.54
C GLN A 59 -1.84 -5.71 8.02
N GLY A 60 -0.86 -5.24 8.79
CA GLY A 60 0.55 -5.26 8.42
C GLY A 60 1.12 -3.85 8.29
N LEU A 61 2.00 -3.62 7.32
CA LEU A 61 2.69 -2.36 7.10
C LEU A 61 2.84 -1.98 5.63
N VAL A 62 2.88 -0.68 5.41
CA VAL A 62 3.44 -0.07 4.21
C VAL A 62 4.84 0.43 4.55
N ALA A 63 5.81 0.10 3.71
CA ALA A 63 7.16 0.64 3.77
C ALA A 63 7.44 1.56 2.60
N MET A 64 8.31 2.54 2.83
CA MET A 64 8.74 3.50 1.83
C MET A 64 10.24 3.77 1.97
N LYS A 65 10.93 3.85 0.83
CA LYS A 65 12.35 4.24 0.78
C LYS A 65 12.61 5.15 -0.41
N THR A 66 13.46 6.17 -0.23
CA THR A 66 13.87 7.09 -1.31
C THR A 66 15.38 7.29 -1.28
N ASN A 67 15.98 7.61 -2.44
CA ASN A 67 17.39 8.00 -2.58
C ASN A 67 17.56 9.40 -3.18
N GLY A 68 16.48 10.18 -3.22
CA GLY A 68 16.43 11.53 -3.77
C GLY A 68 15.94 11.59 -5.23
N LYS A 69 16.36 10.68 -6.10
CA LYS A 69 15.89 10.60 -7.51
C LYS A 69 14.97 9.42 -7.77
N GLU A 70 14.91 8.48 -6.87
CA GLU A 70 14.05 7.30 -6.95
C GLU A 70 13.36 7.07 -5.61
N GLY A 71 12.19 6.48 -5.66
CA GLY A 71 11.45 6.09 -4.47
C GLY A 71 10.62 4.84 -4.72
N VAL A 72 10.46 4.04 -3.66
CA VAL A 72 9.65 2.82 -3.68
C VAL A 72 8.69 2.82 -2.52
N VAL A 73 7.51 2.26 -2.74
CA VAL A 73 6.53 1.90 -1.70
C VAL A 73 6.21 0.42 -1.83
N VAL A 74 6.19 -0.28 -0.70
CA VAL A 74 5.89 -1.71 -0.62
C VAL A 74 4.81 -1.93 0.43
N GLU A 75 3.82 -2.76 0.14
CA GLU A 75 2.79 -3.18 1.11
C GLU A 75 2.96 -4.67 1.43
N ILE A 76 3.15 -4.96 2.73
CA ILE A 76 3.22 -6.32 3.26
C ILE A 76 2.12 -6.49 4.31
N ASN A 77 1.19 -7.39 4.00
CA ASN A 77 0.05 -7.63 4.84
C ASN A 77 0.29 -8.77 5.84
N SER A 78 -0.43 -8.73 6.97
CA SER A 78 -0.54 -9.77 8.00
C SER A 78 -2.00 -9.95 8.43
N GLU A 79 -2.30 -11.00 9.19
CA GLU A 79 -3.67 -11.27 9.67
C GLU A 79 -4.09 -10.25 10.75
N THR A 80 -3.18 -9.91 11.67
CA THR A 80 -3.45 -9.02 12.82
C THR A 80 -2.53 -7.80 12.85
N ASP A 81 -2.96 -6.77 13.57
CA ASP A 81 -2.18 -5.55 13.80
C ASP A 81 -1.06 -5.74 14.84
N PHE A 82 -1.11 -6.80 15.66
CA PHE A 82 -0.03 -7.14 16.58
C PHE A 82 1.28 -7.42 15.86
N VAL A 83 1.22 -8.05 14.68
CA VAL A 83 2.39 -8.34 13.85
C VAL A 83 3.10 -7.06 13.42
N SER A 84 2.38 -5.97 13.18
CA SER A 84 2.99 -4.69 12.78
C SER A 84 3.92 -4.10 13.86
N LYS A 85 3.79 -4.54 15.11
CA LYS A 85 4.66 -4.13 16.24
C LYS A 85 5.80 -5.10 16.50
N ASN A 86 5.87 -6.22 15.77
CA ASN A 86 6.90 -7.24 15.94
C ASN A 86 8.18 -6.81 15.20
N ASP A 87 9.31 -6.80 15.90
CA ASP A 87 10.60 -6.35 15.35
C ASP A 87 11.06 -7.18 14.15
N LEU A 88 10.82 -8.53 14.15
CA LEU A 88 11.18 -9.36 13.02
C LEU A 88 10.40 -9.00 11.76
N PHE A 89 9.11 -8.66 11.93
CA PHE A 89 8.29 -8.21 10.83
C PHE A 89 8.70 -6.83 10.32
N GLN A 90 8.93 -5.87 11.23
CA GLN A 90 9.37 -4.52 10.86
C GLN A 90 10.71 -4.55 10.11
N ASN A 91 11.68 -5.32 10.62
CA ASN A 91 12.99 -5.49 9.99
C ASN A 91 12.87 -6.12 8.60
N PHE A 92 12.01 -7.13 8.44
CA PHE A 92 11.74 -7.74 7.14
C PHE A 92 11.12 -6.71 6.16
N VAL A 93 10.12 -5.95 6.61
CA VAL A 93 9.42 -4.96 5.78
C VAL A 93 10.37 -3.83 5.35
N ALA A 94 11.21 -3.34 6.26
CA ALA A 94 12.24 -2.33 5.96
C ALA A 94 13.26 -2.85 4.94
N SER A 95 13.79 -4.05 5.15
CA SER A 95 14.75 -4.68 4.22
C SER A 95 14.13 -4.93 2.84
N ALA A 96 12.86 -5.35 2.77
CA ALA A 96 12.17 -5.55 1.51
C ALA A 96 12.03 -4.23 0.73
N ALA A 97 11.79 -3.09 1.40
CA ALA A 97 11.76 -1.79 0.74
C ALA A 97 13.15 -1.35 0.24
N GLU A 98 14.21 -1.63 0.98
CA GLU A 98 15.59 -1.34 0.54
C GLU A 98 15.99 -2.17 -0.70
N ILE A 99 15.55 -3.43 -0.75
CA ILE A 99 15.76 -4.31 -1.90
C ILE A 99 14.92 -3.82 -3.09
N ALA A 100 13.64 -3.48 -2.86
CA ALA A 100 12.74 -2.98 -3.89
C ALA A 100 13.25 -1.69 -4.56
N LEU A 101 13.94 -0.82 -3.82
CA LEU A 101 14.53 0.40 -4.38
C LEU A 101 15.59 0.08 -5.45
N LYS A 102 16.26 -1.07 -5.36
CA LYS A 102 17.27 -1.54 -6.34
C LYS A 102 16.62 -2.25 -7.54
N GLY A 103 15.34 -2.60 -7.44
CA GLY A 103 14.58 -3.29 -8.47
C GLY A 103 13.81 -2.34 -9.39
N ASP A 104 12.91 -2.92 -10.16
CA ASP A 104 12.04 -2.24 -11.15
C ASP A 104 10.70 -1.75 -10.59
N GLY A 105 10.39 -2.03 -9.31
CA GLY A 105 9.12 -1.71 -8.66
C GLY A 105 8.06 -2.79 -8.82
N ASN A 106 8.29 -3.82 -9.63
CA ASN A 106 7.36 -4.94 -9.78
C ASN A 106 7.45 -5.88 -8.57
N VAL A 107 6.31 -6.24 -8.01
CA VAL A 107 6.24 -7.11 -6.82
C VAL A 107 6.71 -8.54 -7.12
N GLU A 108 6.46 -9.05 -8.31
CA GLU A 108 6.91 -10.40 -8.69
C GLU A 108 8.44 -10.44 -8.87
N THR A 109 9.04 -9.41 -9.44
CA THR A 109 10.50 -9.23 -9.47
C THR A 109 11.05 -9.17 -8.05
N LEU A 110 10.45 -8.35 -7.17
CA LEU A 110 10.88 -8.21 -5.79
C LEU A 110 10.89 -9.54 -5.03
N LYS A 111 9.89 -10.38 -5.23
CA LYS A 111 9.80 -11.72 -4.57
C LYS A 111 11.03 -12.59 -4.84
N THR A 112 11.62 -12.48 -6.02
CA THR A 112 12.77 -13.29 -6.46
C THR A 112 14.12 -12.65 -6.20
N MET A 113 14.15 -11.38 -5.75
CA MET A 113 15.41 -10.68 -5.47
C MET A 113 16.12 -11.28 -4.24
N PRO A 114 17.46 -11.30 -4.25
CA PRO A 114 18.23 -11.80 -3.12
C PRO A 114 17.93 -11.02 -1.83
N PHE A 115 17.66 -11.74 -0.72
CA PHE A 115 17.40 -11.14 0.59
C PHE A 115 18.61 -11.33 1.50
N ALA A 116 18.68 -12.42 2.23
CA ALA A 116 19.75 -12.77 3.14
C ALA A 116 19.92 -14.30 3.20
N ASP A 117 21.06 -14.77 3.68
CA ASP A 117 21.34 -16.21 3.90
C ASP A 117 21.08 -17.11 2.67
N GLY A 118 21.35 -16.56 1.46
CA GLY A 118 21.16 -17.28 0.20
C GLY A 118 19.69 -17.48 -0.19
N LYS A 119 18.75 -16.78 0.45
CA LYS A 119 17.32 -16.80 0.14
C LYS A 119 16.91 -15.58 -0.66
N ASP A 120 15.80 -15.71 -1.39
CA ASP A 120 15.08 -14.59 -1.96
C ASP A 120 14.08 -13.99 -0.94
N VAL A 121 13.48 -12.86 -1.29
CA VAL A 121 12.50 -12.15 -0.45
C VAL A 121 11.31 -13.06 -0.12
N GLN A 122 10.82 -13.86 -1.08
CA GLN A 122 9.70 -14.77 -0.87
C GLN A 122 10.06 -15.91 0.11
N GLY A 123 11.26 -16.46 0.02
CA GLY A 123 11.76 -17.47 0.95
C GLY A 123 11.89 -16.94 2.35
N ALA A 124 12.44 -15.71 2.51
CA ALA A 124 12.53 -15.04 3.80
C ALA A 124 11.15 -14.75 4.41
N LEU A 125 10.17 -14.34 3.59
CA LEU A 125 8.78 -14.17 4.03
C LEU A 125 8.17 -15.47 4.51
N THR A 126 8.42 -16.57 3.81
CA THR A 126 7.93 -17.91 4.20
C THR A 126 8.47 -18.34 5.56
N ASP A 127 9.74 -18.08 5.81
CA ASP A 127 10.34 -18.36 7.13
C ASP A 127 9.72 -17.48 8.22
N LEU A 128 9.44 -16.22 7.91
CA LEU A 128 8.79 -15.30 8.84
C LEU A 128 7.37 -15.78 9.20
N ILE A 129 6.58 -16.24 8.20
CA ILE A 129 5.26 -16.87 8.41
C ILE A 129 5.37 -18.09 9.34
N ALA A 130 6.41 -18.90 9.16
CA ALA A 130 6.63 -20.06 10.04
C ALA A 130 6.96 -19.65 11.46
N LYS A 131 7.77 -18.58 11.66
CA LYS A 131 8.21 -18.09 12.98
C LYS A 131 7.08 -17.39 13.73
N ILE A 132 6.36 -16.46 13.08
CA ILE A 132 5.31 -15.66 13.71
C ILE A 132 4.00 -16.44 13.81
N GLY A 133 3.72 -17.32 12.85
CA GLY A 133 2.53 -18.17 12.90
C GLY A 133 1.27 -17.57 12.25
N GLU A 134 1.37 -16.40 11.61
CA GLU A 134 0.29 -15.77 10.85
C GLU A 134 0.53 -15.82 9.34
N ASN A 135 -0.54 -15.72 8.54
CA ASN A 135 -0.43 -15.49 7.12
C ASN A 135 0.14 -14.10 6.85
N MET A 136 1.09 -14.01 5.93
CA MET A 136 1.66 -12.75 5.45
C MET A 136 1.75 -12.76 3.94
N ASN A 137 1.61 -11.59 3.32
CA ASN A 137 1.64 -11.45 1.88
C ASN A 137 2.40 -10.20 1.47
N LEU A 138 3.43 -10.36 0.66
CA LEU A 138 4.04 -9.27 -0.11
C LEU A 138 3.09 -8.95 -1.26
N ARG A 139 2.23 -7.94 -1.04
CA ARG A 139 1.04 -7.71 -1.85
C ARG A 139 1.30 -6.90 -3.10
N ARG A 140 1.98 -5.76 -2.93
CA ARG A 140 2.24 -4.84 -4.03
C ARG A 140 3.49 -4.01 -3.76
N SER A 141 4.12 -3.58 -4.83
CA SER A 141 5.26 -2.67 -4.84
C SER A 141 5.10 -1.70 -5.99
N ALA A 142 5.59 -0.48 -5.83
CA ALA A 142 5.65 0.50 -6.92
C ALA A 142 6.88 1.39 -6.75
N LYS A 143 7.52 1.74 -7.86
CA LYS A 143 8.70 2.60 -7.92
C LYS A 143 8.40 3.79 -8.81
N VAL A 144 8.89 4.95 -8.42
CA VAL A 144 8.93 6.17 -9.26
C VAL A 144 10.34 6.71 -9.31
N SER A 145 10.70 7.35 -10.43
CA SER A 145 12.01 7.93 -10.64
C SER A 145 11.95 9.19 -11.50
N VAL A 146 12.96 10.03 -11.35
CA VAL A 146 13.20 11.24 -12.17
C VAL A 146 14.63 11.22 -12.71
N ASN A 147 14.83 11.83 -13.88
CA ASN A 147 16.17 12.05 -14.42
C ASN A 147 16.82 13.22 -13.71
N ASP A 148 16.13 14.37 -13.68
CA ASP A 148 16.52 15.55 -12.94
C ASP A 148 15.36 16.04 -12.09
N GLY A 149 15.63 16.23 -10.79
CA GLY A 149 14.59 16.64 -9.85
C GLY A 149 14.65 15.87 -8.55
N VAL A 150 13.50 15.63 -7.95
CA VAL A 150 13.39 14.98 -6.65
C VAL A 150 12.23 13.97 -6.59
N VAL A 151 12.47 12.89 -5.87
CA VAL A 151 11.41 11.99 -5.39
C VAL A 151 11.35 12.09 -3.87
N VAL A 152 10.22 12.56 -3.37
CA VAL A 152 9.98 12.73 -1.93
C VAL A 152 8.79 11.91 -1.49
N GLY A 153 8.91 11.32 -0.31
CA GLY A 153 7.84 10.54 0.28
C GLY A 153 7.26 11.15 1.54
N TYR A 154 6.04 10.73 1.86
CA TYR A 154 5.38 10.99 3.13
C TYR A 154 4.76 9.70 3.67
N MET A 155 5.02 9.42 4.96
CA MET A 155 4.44 8.29 5.68
C MET A 155 3.42 8.80 6.71
N HIS A 156 2.15 8.43 6.52
CA HIS A 156 1.10 8.73 7.49
C HIS A 156 0.86 7.55 8.42
N GLY A 157 0.64 7.85 9.71
CA GLY A 157 0.52 6.81 10.73
C GLY A 157 1.81 6.01 10.89
N ALA A 158 2.97 6.71 10.83
CA ALA A 158 4.28 6.10 11.00
C ALA A 158 4.42 5.44 12.38
N ILE A 159 5.02 4.26 12.40
CA ILE A 159 5.38 3.53 13.64
C ILE A 159 6.89 3.42 13.81
N ALA A 160 7.63 3.52 12.71
CA ALA A 160 9.08 3.61 12.63
C ALA A 160 9.47 4.40 11.37
N ASP A 161 10.75 4.69 11.19
CA ASP A 161 11.23 5.40 10.01
C ASP A 161 10.88 4.63 8.74
N GLY A 162 10.18 5.30 7.82
CA GLY A 162 9.72 4.72 6.56
C GLY A 162 8.64 3.63 6.67
N LEU A 163 8.14 3.32 7.87
CA LEU A 163 7.12 2.28 8.10
C LEU A 163 5.83 2.87 8.69
N GLY A 164 4.69 2.54 8.11
CA GLY A 164 3.41 3.07 8.60
C GLY A 164 2.18 2.48 7.91
N LYS A 165 1.11 3.28 7.85
CA LYS A 165 -0.19 2.83 7.33
C LYS A 165 -0.50 3.35 5.93
N ILE A 166 -0.05 4.56 5.58
CA ILE A 166 -0.19 5.12 4.24
C ILE A 166 1.15 5.67 3.81
N GLY A 167 1.72 5.10 2.76
CA GLY A 167 2.94 5.58 2.12
C GLY A 167 2.62 6.26 0.80
N THR A 168 3.19 7.45 0.59
CA THR A 168 3.05 8.19 -0.66
C THR A 168 4.40 8.63 -1.18
N LEU A 169 4.54 8.63 -2.49
CA LEU A 169 5.67 9.20 -3.21
C LEU A 169 5.19 10.24 -4.20
N VAL A 170 5.93 11.31 -4.35
CA VAL A 170 5.75 12.31 -5.40
C VAL A 170 7.07 12.52 -6.12
N ALA A 171 7.03 12.47 -7.44
CA ALA A 171 8.16 12.68 -8.34
C ALA A 171 7.98 14.01 -9.07
N LEU A 172 8.89 14.96 -8.83
CA LEU A 172 8.97 16.24 -9.53
C LEU A 172 10.20 16.27 -10.42
N GLU A 173 9.99 16.45 -11.72
CA GLU A 173 11.06 16.67 -12.70
C GLU A 173 11.33 18.16 -12.81
N SER A 174 12.57 18.59 -12.59
CA SER A 174 13.05 19.97 -12.73
C SER A 174 14.54 20.05 -12.56
N THR A 175 15.17 21.03 -13.22
CA THR A 175 16.60 21.38 -13.06
C THR A 175 16.85 22.48 -12.04
N GLY A 176 15.80 22.96 -11.37
CA GLY A 176 15.86 24.10 -10.47
C GLY A 176 16.32 23.76 -9.05
N ASP A 177 16.07 24.70 -8.12
CA ASP A 177 16.51 24.57 -6.72
C ASP A 177 15.91 23.33 -6.03
N LYS A 178 16.79 22.44 -5.56
CA LYS A 178 16.39 21.18 -4.94
C LYS A 178 15.65 21.34 -3.61
N ALA A 179 16.04 22.30 -2.78
CA ALA A 179 15.43 22.49 -1.48
C ALA A 179 13.98 22.98 -1.62
N ALA A 180 13.73 23.89 -2.57
CA ALA A 180 12.40 24.33 -2.92
C ALA A 180 11.55 23.17 -3.50
N LEU A 181 12.13 22.36 -4.38
CA LEU A 181 11.48 21.17 -4.92
C LEU A 181 11.12 20.14 -3.86
N GLU A 182 12.04 19.84 -2.92
CA GLU A 182 11.79 18.91 -1.82
C GLU A 182 10.65 19.37 -0.92
N LYS A 183 10.61 20.68 -0.61
CA LYS A 183 9.51 21.27 0.16
C LYS A 183 8.16 21.14 -0.56
N LEU A 184 8.11 21.48 -1.86
CA LEU A 184 6.93 21.31 -2.67
C LEU A 184 6.49 19.85 -2.74
N ALA A 185 7.41 18.94 -3.08
CA ALA A 185 7.13 17.51 -3.20
C ALA A 185 6.61 16.92 -1.88
N LYS A 186 7.16 17.36 -0.73
CA LYS A 186 6.67 16.95 0.59
C LYS A 186 5.24 17.37 0.84
N ASN A 187 4.90 18.61 0.51
CA ASN A 187 3.55 19.14 0.64
C ASN A 187 2.55 18.40 -0.28
N LEU A 188 2.97 18.13 -1.51
CA LEU A 188 2.16 17.34 -2.46
C LEU A 188 2.00 15.89 -1.99
N ALA A 189 3.03 15.26 -1.42
CA ALA A 189 2.94 13.91 -0.87
C ALA A 189 1.95 13.84 0.32
N MET A 190 1.91 14.86 1.17
CA MET A 190 0.91 14.99 2.24
C MET A 190 -0.50 15.15 1.67
N HIS A 191 -0.66 15.96 0.62
CA HIS A 191 -1.92 16.11 -0.10
C HIS A 191 -2.39 14.76 -0.69
N VAL A 192 -1.52 14.05 -1.40
CA VAL A 192 -1.82 12.72 -1.97
C VAL A 192 -2.25 11.71 -0.89
N ALA A 193 -1.63 11.75 0.28
CA ALA A 193 -2.02 10.87 1.38
C ALA A 193 -3.45 11.15 1.86
N ALA A 194 -3.84 12.41 1.96
CA ALA A 194 -5.13 12.87 2.47
C ALA A 194 -6.24 12.79 1.42
N ALA A 195 -6.00 13.34 0.22
CA ALA A 195 -7.00 13.47 -0.84
C ALA A 195 -7.20 12.21 -1.68
N ALA A 196 -6.27 11.24 -1.58
CA ALA A 196 -6.34 9.94 -2.25
C ALA A 196 -6.69 10.03 -3.77
N PRO A 197 -5.96 10.81 -4.58
CA PRO A 197 -6.19 10.87 -6.02
C PRO A 197 -6.00 9.49 -6.67
N VAL A 198 -6.70 9.27 -7.77
CA VAL A 198 -6.68 8.01 -8.53
C VAL A 198 -5.66 8.09 -9.67
N CYS A 199 -5.59 9.25 -10.34
CA CYS A 199 -4.72 9.47 -11.48
C CYS A 199 -4.16 10.89 -11.48
N LEU A 200 -3.17 11.14 -12.35
CA LEU A 200 -2.47 12.42 -12.41
C LEU A 200 -3.24 13.44 -13.22
N ASN A 201 -3.69 13.07 -14.43
CA ASN A 201 -4.34 13.96 -15.38
C ASN A 201 -5.73 13.41 -15.76
N ILE A 202 -6.59 14.28 -16.31
CA ILE A 202 -7.92 13.88 -16.81
C ILE A 202 -7.79 12.79 -17.90
N ALA A 203 -6.76 12.87 -18.75
CA ALA A 203 -6.52 11.85 -19.78
C ALA A 203 -6.21 10.46 -19.24
N ASP A 204 -5.78 10.36 -17.98
CA ASP A 204 -5.43 9.10 -17.30
C ASP A 204 -6.64 8.48 -16.58
N VAL A 205 -7.82 9.12 -16.60
CA VAL A 205 -9.03 8.60 -15.98
C VAL A 205 -9.51 7.37 -16.74
N PRO A 206 -9.69 6.21 -16.08
CA PRO A 206 -10.23 5.02 -16.73
C PRO A 206 -11.62 5.30 -17.31
N ALA A 207 -11.82 4.98 -18.59
CA ALA A 207 -13.06 5.29 -19.31
C ALA A 207 -14.31 4.67 -18.64
N ASP A 208 -14.17 3.46 -18.10
CA ASP A 208 -15.24 2.78 -17.37
C ASP A 208 -15.65 3.51 -16.07
N MET A 209 -14.73 4.22 -15.42
CA MET A 209 -15.03 5.04 -14.25
C MET A 209 -15.84 6.28 -14.62
N GLU A 210 -15.45 6.97 -15.68
CA GLU A 210 -16.17 8.15 -16.15
C GLU A 210 -17.56 7.79 -16.69
N GLU A 211 -17.69 6.71 -17.47
CA GLU A 211 -18.98 6.21 -17.95
C GLU A 211 -19.91 5.81 -16.80
N ARG A 212 -19.37 5.13 -15.79
CA ARG A 212 -20.14 4.77 -14.59
C ARG A 212 -20.66 5.99 -13.86
N GLU A 213 -19.81 7.02 -13.67
CA GLU A 213 -20.23 8.26 -13.01
C GLU A 213 -21.29 9.01 -13.84
N LYS A 214 -21.13 9.09 -15.16
CA LYS A 214 -22.15 9.65 -16.07
C LYS A 214 -23.50 8.95 -15.89
N LYS A 215 -23.51 7.62 -15.89
CA LYS A 215 -24.72 6.83 -15.70
C LYS A 215 -25.38 7.06 -14.35
N VAL A 216 -24.58 7.12 -13.27
CA VAL A 216 -25.10 7.42 -11.92
C VAL A 216 -25.78 8.79 -11.89
N VAL A 217 -25.16 9.80 -12.52
CA VAL A 217 -25.74 11.15 -12.58
C VAL A 217 -27.03 11.19 -13.42
N GLU A 218 -27.07 10.50 -14.57
CA GLU A 218 -28.26 10.38 -15.40
C GLU A 218 -29.42 9.71 -14.63
N ASP A 219 -29.14 8.63 -13.92
CA ASP A 219 -30.14 7.92 -13.13
C ASP A 219 -30.66 8.77 -11.97
N GLN A 220 -29.78 9.53 -11.29
CA GLN A 220 -30.20 10.52 -10.27
C GLN A 220 -31.11 11.60 -10.84
N ILE A 221 -30.80 12.12 -12.04
CA ILE A 221 -31.65 13.12 -12.72
C ILE A 221 -33.03 12.53 -13.06
N LYS A 222 -33.09 11.31 -13.57
CA LYS A 222 -34.37 10.60 -13.87
C LYS A 222 -35.20 10.41 -12.61
N GLU A 223 -34.57 9.96 -11.52
CA GLU A 223 -35.27 9.80 -10.22
C GLU A 223 -35.80 11.14 -9.67
N GLU A 224 -35.02 12.21 -9.78
CA GLU A 224 -35.45 13.55 -9.37
C GLU A 224 -36.65 14.03 -10.20
N GLN A 225 -36.62 13.81 -11.51
CA GLN A 225 -37.74 14.14 -12.41
C GLN A 225 -38.98 13.34 -12.07
N ALA A 226 -38.84 12.04 -11.79
CA ALA A 226 -39.97 11.17 -11.40
C ALA A 226 -40.60 11.62 -10.07
N LYS A 227 -39.79 12.02 -9.09
CA LYS A 227 -40.26 12.48 -7.78
C LYS A 227 -40.91 13.87 -7.83
N THR A 228 -40.43 14.75 -8.68
CA THR A 228 -40.91 16.15 -8.74
C THR A 228 -41.96 16.38 -9.81
N GLY A 229 -42.16 15.44 -10.74
CA GLY A 229 -43.06 15.56 -11.90
C GLY A 229 -42.59 16.63 -12.92
N LYS A 230 -41.35 17.17 -12.77
CA LYS A 230 -40.81 18.23 -13.61
C LYS A 230 -39.73 17.67 -14.53
N THR A 231 -39.97 17.69 -15.84
CA THR A 231 -38.97 17.35 -16.85
C THR A 231 -38.04 18.54 -17.09
N LYS A 232 -36.74 18.31 -16.98
CA LYS A 232 -35.72 19.34 -17.28
C LYS A 232 -35.44 19.37 -18.80
N PRO A 233 -35.22 20.53 -19.42
CA PRO A 233 -34.78 20.62 -20.82
C PRO A 233 -33.45 19.90 -21.02
N ALA A 234 -33.22 19.34 -22.22
CA ALA A 234 -32.00 18.59 -22.55
C ALA A 234 -30.71 19.41 -22.30
N GLU A 235 -30.70 20.71 -22.67
CA GLU A 235 -29.56 21.59 -22.42
C GLU A 235 -29.23 21.77 -20.93
N VAL A 236 -30.24 21.74 -20.05
CA VAL A 236 -30.04 21.83 -18.60
C VAL A 236 -29.44 20.54 -18.09
N ILE A 237 -29.90 19.40 -18.59
CA ILE A 237 -29.35 18.08 -18.24
C ILE A 237 -27.89 18.00 -18.67
N GLU A 238 -27.55 18.41 -19.87
CA GLU A 238 -26.17 18.43 -20.38
C GLU A 238 -25.25 19.30 -19.50
N LYS A 239 -25.67 20.52 -19.17
CA LYS A 239 -24.91 21.39 -18.25
C LYS A 239 -24.73 20.78 -16.87
N MET A 240 -25.73 20.08 -16.36
CA MET A 240 -25.64 19.36 -15.10
C MET A 240 -24.63 18.21 -15.18
N LEU A 241 -24.64 17.43 -16.25
CA LEU A 241 -23.67 16.34 -16.49
C LEU A 241 -22.26 16.90 -16.55
N ILE A 242 -21.99 17.93 -17.37
CA ILE A 242 -20.68 18.58 -17.46
C ILE A 242 -20.21 19.06 -16.09
N GLY A 243 -21.08 19.73 -15.33
CA GLY A 243 -20.75 20.22 -14.00
C GLY A 243 -20.44 19.11 -12.99
N ARG A 244 -21.12 17.97 -13.07
CA ARG A 244 -20.89 16.80 -12.21
C ARG A 244 -19.61 16.08 -12.57
N ILE A 245 -19.34 15.87 -13.86
CA ILE A 245 -18.09 15.25 -14.32
C ILE A 245 -16.89 16.12 -13.96
N ARG A 246 -17.01 17.44 -14.05
CA ARG A 246 -15.95 18.34 -13.57
C ARG A 246 -15.68 18.14 -12.08
N LYS A 247 -16.72 18.04 -11.24
CA LYS A 247 -16.55 17.75 -9.81
C LYS A 247 -15.94 16.38 -9.56
N PHE A 248 -16.34 15.38 -10.32
CA PHE A 248 -15.74 14.06 -10.25
C PHE A 248 -14.23 14.11 -10.58
N HIS A 249 -13.82 14.84 -11.62
CA HIS A 249 -12.39 15.05 -11.90
C HIS A 249 -11.69 15.79 -10.75
N GLU A 250 -12.32 16.80 -10.13
CA GLU A 250 -11.78 17.50 -8.97
C GLU A 250 -11.62 16.59 -7.72
N GLU A 251 -12.36 15.46 -7.66
CA GLU A 251 -12.23 14.46 -6.57
C GLU A 251 -11.12 13.44 -6.83
N ILE A 252 -10.91 13.01 -8.09
CA ILE A 252 -10.06 11.86 -8.39
C ILE A 252 -8.76 12.18 -9.14
N VAL A 253 -8.66 13.33 -9.81
CA VAL A 253 -7.50 13.72 -10.64
C VAL A 253 -6.61 14.66 -9.85
N LEU A 254 -5.37 14.26 -9.57
CA LEU A 254 -4.47 15.03 -8.72
C LEU A 254 -4.30 16.48 -9.18
N ASN A 255 -4.04 16.72 -10.48
CA ASN A 255 -3.86 18.07 -11.02
C ASN A 255 -5.12 18.95 -10.94
N GLU A 256 -6.31 18.36 -10.84
CA GLU A 256 -7.58 19.09 -10.71
C GLU A 256 -8.04 19.24 -9.25
N GLN A 257 -7.45 18.52 -8.30
CA GLN A 257 -7.77 18.65 -6.89
C GLN A 257 -7.35 20.00 -6.33
N PHE A 258 -8.17 20.55 -5.41
CA PHE A 258 -7.78 21.71 -4.63
C PHE A 258 -6.75 21.32 -3.59
N PHE A 259 -5.71 22.15 -3.44
CA PHE A 259 -4.60 21.87 -2.55
C PHE A 259 -5.04 21.95 -1.07
N ILE A 260 -4.74 20.93 -0.28
CA ILE A 260 -5.16 20.86 1.14
C ILE A 260 -4.60 21.99 2.02
N MET A 261 -3.53 22.67 1.58
CA MET A 261 -2.92 23.79 2.31
C MET A 261 -3.35 25.15 1.76
N ASP A 262 -4.02 25.17 0.60
CA ASP A 262 -4.59 26.37 -0.04
C ASP A 262 -5.79 25.95 -0.90
N ASP A 263 -6.98 25.95 -0.30
CA ASP A 263 -8.24 25.53 -0.94
C ASP A 263 -8.72 26.41 -2.10
N LYS A 264 -7.98 27.49 -2.42
CA LYS A 264 -8.24 28.37 -3.56
C LYS A 264 -7.45 28.00 -4.80
N LYS A 265 -6.40 27.18 -4.66
CA LYS A 265 -5.52 26.78 -5.76
C LYS A 265 -5.65 25.30 -6.05
N LYS A 266 -5.69 24.96 -7.34
CA LYS A 266 -5.55 23.58 -7.80
C LYS A 266 -4.08 23.16 -7.76
N ILE A 267 -3.83 21.84 -7.66
CA ILE A 267 -2.46 21.30 -7.65
C ILE A 267 -1.66 21.75 -8.87
N LYS A 268 -2.26 21.74 -10.06
CA LYS A 268 -1.60 22.25 -11.29
C LYS A 268 -1.14 23.71 -11.17
N ASP A 269 -1.93 24.55 -10.50
CA ASP A 269 -1.61 25.97 -10.31
C ASP A 269 -0.48 26.13 -9.27
N VAL A 270 -0.51 25.32 -8.21
CA VAL A 270 0.56 25.27 -7.18
C VAL A 270 1.90 24.88 -7.80
N VAL A 271 1.91 23.86 -8.68
CA VAL A 271 3.11 23.42 -9.40
C VAL A 271 3.61 24.50 -10.37
N ALA A 272 2.70 25.17 -11.10
CA ALA A 272 3.04 26.25 -12.01
C ALA A 272 3.61 27.48 -11.27
N ASP A 273 3.06 27.82 -10.12
CA ASP A 273 3.56 28.93 -9.29
C ASP A 273 4.95 28.60 -8.70
N ALA A 274 5.14 27.34 -8.26
CA ALA A 274 6.42 26.90 -7.72
C ALA A 274 7.56 26.95 -8.74
N ALA A 275 7.29 26.79 -10.04
CA ALA A 275 8.29 26.95 -11.09
C ALA A 275 8.98 28.33 -11.07
N LYS A 276 8.27 29.38 -10.60
CA LYS A 276 8.83 30.73 -10.45
C LYS A 276 9.82 30.82 -9.27
N GLU A 277 9.52 30.13 -8.15
CA GLU A 277 10.38 30.09 -6.96
C GLU A 277 11.61 29.22 -7.20
N VAL A 278 11.43 28.11 -7.91
CA VAL A 278 12.47 27.13 -8.24
C VAL A 278 13.42 27.65 -9.31
N GLY A 279 12.99 28.62 -10.13
CA GLY A 279 13.78 29.21 -11.21
C GLY A 279 13.89 28.35 -12.47
N ALA A 280 13.09 27.28 -12.58
CA ALA A 280 13.05 26.37 -13.72
C ALA A 280 11.64 25.77 -13.86
N PRO A 281 11.27 25.23 -15.04
CA PRO A 281 10.04 24.47 -15.21
C PRO A 281 9.97 23.29 -14.21
N VAL A 282 8.80 23.09 -13.63
CA VAL A 282 8.52 21.97 -12.71
C VAL A 282 7.39 21.14 -13.31
N GLU A 283 7.64 19.86 -13.47
CA GLU A 283 6.65 18.87 -13.89
C GLU A 283 6.35 17.90 -12.75
N LEU A 284 5.07 17.77 -12.40
CA LEU A 284 4.61 16.67 -11.53
C LEU A 284 4.48 15.41 -12.39
N LYS A 285 5.54 14.57 -12.37
CA LYS A 285 5.70 13.45 -13.30
C LYS A 285 4.92 12.22 -12.87
N ALA A 286 4.92 11.92 -11.58
CA ALA A 286 4.23 10.74 -11.05
C ALA A 286 3.96 10.88 -9.56
N PHE A 287 3.02 10.10 -9.08
CA PHE A 287 2.82 9.85 -7.67
C PHE A 287 2.46 8.38 -7.42
N VAL A 288 2.69 7.92 -6.20
CA VAL A 288 2.22 6.62 -5.71
C VAL A 288 1.56 6.83 -4.36
N ARG A 289 0.48 6.12 -4.10
CA ARG A 289 -0.18 6.05 -2.80
C ARG A 289 -0.59 4.62 -2.50
N PHE A 290 -0.05 4.06 -1.42
CA PHE A 290 -0.51 2.80 -0.85
C PHE A 290 -1.09 3.04 0.53
N ALA A 291 -2.36 2.69 0.71
CA ALA A 291 -2.97 2.60 2.03
C ALA A 291 -3.10 1.13 2.42
N LEU A 292 -2.67 0.82 3.62
CA LEU A 292 -2.64 -0.55 4.15
C LEU A 292 -4.02 -1.22 4.07
N GLY A 293 -4.09 -2.38 3.44
CA GLY A 293 -5.30 -3.18 3.32
C GLY A 293 -6.37 -2.59 2.41
N GLU A 294 -6.08 -1.52 1.67
CA GLU A 294 -7.01 -0.91 0.71
C GLU A 294 -7.43 -1.93 -0.36
N GLY A 295 -8.77 -2.06 -0.57
CA GLY A 295 -9.32 -3.02 -1.53
C GLY A 295 -9.36 -4.49 -1.05
N ILE A 296 -8.92 -4.81 0.18
CA ILE A 296 -9.08 -6.15 0.75
C ILE A 296 -10.43 -6.24 1.45
N GLU A 297 -11.29 -7.16 1.02
CA GLU A 297 -12.55 -7.44 1.70
C GLU A 297 -12.29 -8.03 3.08
N LYS A 298 -12.65 -7.29 4.11
CA LYS A 298 -12.64 -7.80 5.49
C LYS A 298 -13.90 -8.63 5.67
N LYS A 299 -13.79 -9.94 5.89
CA LYS A 299 -14.91 -10.72 6.42
C LYS A 299 -15.35 -10.06 7.73
N GLN A 300 -16.51 -9.44 7.73
CA GLN A 300 -17.10 -8.91 8.96
C GLN A 300 -17.21 -10.08 9.94
N ARG A 301 -16.57 -9.97 11.11
CA ARG A 301 -16.93 -10.84 12.23
C ARG A 301 -18.39 -10.58 12.51
N PRO A 302 -19.25 -11.63 12.59
CA PRO A 302 -20.62 -11.42 13.00
C PRO A 302 -20.57 -10.67 14.35
N VAL A 303 -21.13 -9.48 14.36
CA VAL A 303 -21.36 -8.72 15.60
C VAL A 303 -22.29 -9.63 16.41
N ARG A 304 -21.85 -10.12 17.58
CA ARG A 304 -22.76 -10.75 18.53
C ARG A 304 -23.78 -9.68 18.83
N SER A 305 -25.00 -9.90 18.35
CA SER A 305 -26.15 -9.04 18.61
C SER A 305 -26.45 -9.10 20.10
N ASN A 306 -25.94 -8.14 20.88
CA ASN A 306 -26.66 -7.70 22.06
C ASN A 306 -27.77 -6.81 21.54
N GLN A 307 -29.01 -7.29 21.68
CA GLN A 307 -30.21 -6.51 21.45
C GLN A 307 -30.16 -5.23 22.28
N SER A 308 -30.18 -4.11 21.62
CA SER A 308 -30.77 -2.81 21.95
C SER A 308 -29.98 -1.71 21.24
N ASP A 309 -30.54 -1.19 20.17
CA ASP A 309 -30.74 0.22 19.83
C ASP A 309 -30.88 0.37 18.31
N GLU A 310 -32.13 0.54 17.90
CA GLU A 310 -32.50 1.14 16.63
C GLU A 310 -32.08 2.62 16.69
N THR A 311 -31.16 3.01 15.86
CA THR A 311 -30.98 4.29 15.16
C THR A 311 -29.53 4.49 14.81
N ALA A 312 -29.15 4.18 13.59
CA ALA A 312 -27.93 4.75 13.01
C ALA A 312 -28.07 4.82 11.49
N GLY A 313 -28.03 6.04 11.02
CA GLY A 313 -28.20 6.42 9.64
C GLY A 313 -27.12 5.84 8.72
N TYR A 314 -27.51 5.67 7.48
CA TYR A 314 -26.71 5.22 6.33
C TYR A 314 -25.53 6.17 6.08
N PHE A 315 -24.32 5.71 6.36
CA PHE A 315 -23.11 6.28 5.81
C PHE A 315 -22.57 5.30 4.75
N VAL A 316 -22.91 5.55 3.49
CA VAL A 316 -22.36 4.81 2.35
C VAL A 316 -20.97 5.34 2.05
N SER A 317 -19.94 4.62 2.51
CA SER A 317 -18.57 4.83 2.09
C SER A 317 -18.40 4.37 0.64
N ARG A 318 -18.35 5.32 -0.30
CA ARG A 318 -17.99 5.07 -1.70
C ARG A 318 -16.50 4.73 -1.77
N ARG A 319 -16.15 3.46 -1.82
CA ARG A 319 -14.80 2.99 -2.14
C ARG A 319 -14.81 2.33 -3.50
N PHE A 320 -14.10 2.94 -4.45
CA PHE A 320 -13.86 2.38 -5.77
C PHE A 320 -12.71 1.36 -5.73
N PHE A 321 -12.93 0.19 -6.34
CA PHE A 321 -11.91 -0.82 -6.57
C PHE A 321 -11.26 -0.56 -7.92
N ILE A 322 -9.94 -0.39 -7.96
CA ILE A 322 -9.14 -0.44 -9.18
C ILE A 322 -8.40 -1.77 -9.19
N LYS A 323 -8.63 -2.57 -10.24
CA LYS A 323 -7.75 -3.69 -10.57
C LYS A 323 -6.52 -3.12 -11.29
N VAL A 324 -5.35 -3.36 -10.74
CA VAL A 324 -4.06 -3.26 -11.45
C VAL A 324 -3.77 -4.63 -12.05
#